data_bb415410aa862405962e0a4aadf7edf9
#
_entry.id   bb415410aa862405962e0a4aadf7edf9
#
_cell.length_a   1.000
_cell.length_b   1.000
_cell.length_c   1.000
_cell.angle_alpha   90.00
_cell.angle_beta   90.00
_cell.angle_gamma   90.00
#
_symmetry.space_group_name_H-M   'P 1'
#
loop_
_entity.id
_entity.type
_entity.pdbx_description
1 polymer ?
#
loop_
_entity_poly.entity_id
_entity_poly.type
_entity_poly.pdbx_seq_one_letter_code
_entity_poly.pdbx_strand_id
1 'polypeptide(L)'
;MLIVDSHVHTGVNWSEPVDVLLYQMESNQVAHAVLAQHNGNYDNSYLLDCMRRHPGQFKVVGLVDLNDSARIKNLESLSKQGGSGIRINLRKENEWDPDNPAFKAAGELGLIVSVIGRAENFASTRFKQLLDNCPKTHFCLEHLCRSPGGDVSKPPYDAFEAALECARWPNTSVKVPGLGEILGKPHLLPTGYPYDTVPPHYEMAKRAFGVQRMMWGSNFPPCAAKEGYRNALDGVRKMPLLQGGDDLEWVMGKTAAKLWGFPS
;
A
#
# COMPACT_ATOMS: atom_id res chain seq x y z
N MET A 1 -4.40 -17.51 -11.41
CA MET A 1 -4.35 -16.83 -10.11
C MET A 1 -4.62 -15.35 -10.34
N LEU A 2 -5.54 -14.76 -9.59
CA LEU A 2 -5.79 -13.32 -9.62
C LEU A 2 -4.56 -12.58 -9.06
N ILE A 3 -4.10 -11.54 -9.75
CA ILE A 3 -3.02 -10.66 -9.27
C ILE A 3 -3.56 -9.23 -9.24
N VAL A 4 -3.44 -8.59 -8.08
CA VAL A 4 -3.85 -7.20 -7.84
C VAL A 4 -2.65 -6.44 -7.30
N ASP A 5 -2.25 -5.37 -7.98
CA ASP A 5 -1.23 -4.46 -7.50
C ASP A 5 -1.85 -3.43 -6.54
N SER A 6 -1.68 -3.63 -5.25
CA SER A 6 -2.33 -2.79 -4.23
C SER A 6 -1.67 -1.41 -4.03
N HIS A 7 -0.59 -1.10 -4.76
CA HIS A 7 0.12 0.16 -4.58
C HIS A 7 0.93 0.56 -5.82
N VAL A 8 0.35 1.43 -6.63
CA VAL A 8 1.02 2.05 -7.79
C VAL A 8 0.73 3.54 -7.84
N HIS A 9 1.58 4.26 -8.57
CA HIS A 9 1.40 5.67 -8.87
C HIS A 9 1.35 5.87 -10.38
N THR A 10 0.55 6.84 -10.82
CA THR A 10 0.51 7.31 -12.20
C THR A 10 0.20 8.80 -12.22
N GLY A 11 0.64 9.51 -13.24
CA GLY A 11 0.44 10.95 -13.35
C GLY A 11 1.13 11.50 -14.58
N VAL A 12 0.87 12.77 -14.89
CA VAL A 12 1.45 13.44 -16.06
C VAL A 12 2.71 14.26 -15.77
N ASN A 13 2.92 14.63 -14.50
CA ASN A 13 4.00 15.56 -14.13
C ASN A 13 5.04 14.96 -13.19
N TRP A 14 4.69 13.90 -12.45
CA TRP A 14 5.56 13.32 -11.44
C TRP A 14 5.78 11.82 -11.60
N SER A 15 4.78 11.11 -12.06
CA SER A 15 4.83 9.67 -12.33
C SER A 15 4.70 9.42 -13.83
N GLU A 16 4.86 8.17 -14.22
CA GLU A 16 4.58 7.73 -15.58
C GLU A 16 3.08 7.85 -15.91
N PRO A 17 2.71 8.16 -17.16
CA PRO A 17 1.31 8.11 -17.62
C PRO A 17 0.69 6.73 -17.41
N VAL A 18 -0.64 6.68 -17.33
CA VAL A 18 -1.37 5.42 -17.09
C VAL A 18 -1.08 4.35 -18.15
N ASP A 19 -0.81 4.74 -19.39
CA ASP A 19 -0.50 3.80 -20.47
C ASP A 19 0.75 2.97 -20.19
N VAL A 20 1.75 3.56 -19.53
CA VAL A 20 2.97 2.84 -19.11
C VAL A 20 2.64 1.82 -18.02
N LEU A 21 1.78 2.18 -17.05
CA LEU A 21 1.30 1.25 -16.04
C LEU A 21 0.49 0.10 -16.67
N LEU A 22 -0.41 0.40 -17.59
CA LEU A 22 -1.21 -0.61 -18.30
C LEU A 22 -0.32 -1.60 -19.06
N TYR A 23 0.72 -1.13 -19.73
CA TYR A 23 1.71 -1.98 -20.38
C TYR A 23 2.42 -2.91 -19.38
N GLN A 24 2.81 -2.39 -18.20
CA GLN A 24 3.43 -3.21 -17.14
C GLN A 24 2.44 -4.27 -16.62
N MET A 25 1.19 -3.89 -16.38
CA MET A 25 0.15 -4.80 -15.89
C MET A 25 -0.11 -5.92 -16.91
N GLU A 26 -0.34 -5.58 -18.18
CA GLU A 26 -0.58 -6.54 -19.26
C GLU A 26 0.60 -7.51 -19.42
N SER A 27 1.82 -6.98 -19.54
CA SER A 27 3.03 -7.77 -19.71
C SER A 27 3.31 -8.74 -18.55
N ASN A 28 2.73 -8.50 -17.37
CA ASN A 28 2.93 -9.31 -16.17
C ASN A 28 1.64 -9.98 -15.65
N GLN A 29 0.56 -9.94 -16.43
CA GLN A 29 -0.74 -10.55 -16.09
C GLN A 29 -1.34 -10.05 -14.77
N VAL A 30 -1.15 -8.77 -14.48
CA VAL A 30 -1.78 -8.09 -13.34
C VAL A 30 -3.14 -7.57 -13.77
N ALA A 31 -4.20 -8.04 -13.11
CA ALA A 31 -5.58 -7.77 -13.52
C ALA A 31 -6.05 -6.38 -13.06
N HIS A 32 -5.71 -6.00 -11.85
CA HIS A 32 -6.22 -4.79 -11.20
C HIS A 32 -5.10 -4.03 -10.46
N ALA A 33 -5.29 -2.72 -10.26
CA ALA A 33 -4.37 -1.94 -9.45
C ALA A 33 -5.07 -0.85 -8.62
N VAL A 34 -4.44 -0.50 -7.49
CA VAL A 34 -4.85 0.61 -6.63
C VAL A 34 -3.93 1.80 -6.90
N LEU A 35 -4.48 2.83 -7.54
CA LEU A 35 -3.77 4.08 -7.85
C LEU A 35 -3.69 4.93 -6.59
N ALA A 36 -2.51 5.07 -6.02
CA ALA A 36 -2.26 5.89 -4.84
C ALA A 36 -1.76 7.28 -5.25
N GLN A 37 -2.40 8.33 -4.75
CA GLN A 37 -2.00 9.71 -5.05
C GLN A 37 -0.62 10.03 -4.49
N HIS A 38 0.12 10.85 -5.21
CA HIS A 38 1.42 11.37 -4.78
C HIS A 38 1.28 12.33 -3.59
N ASN A 39 2.15 12.17 -2.59
CA ASN A 39 2.15 13.04 -1.40
C ASN A 39 2.33 14.53 -1.80
N GLY A 40 1.39 15.36 -1.37
CA GLY A 40 1.37 16.79 -1.64
C GLY A 40 0.57 17.19 -2.88
N ASN A 41 0.07 16.24 -3.68
CA ASN A 41 -0.84 16.53 -4.77
C ASN A 41 -2.29 16.27 -4.35
N TYR A 42 -3.03 17.32 -4.05
CA TYR A 42 -4.44 17.25 -3.66
C TYR A 42 -5.41 17.25 -4.85
N ASP A 43 -4.92 17.40 -6.09
CA ASP A 43 -5.72 17.22 -7.29
C ASP A 43 -5.78 15.74 -7.68
N ASN A 44 -6.92 15.11 -7.38
CA ASN A 44 -7.18 13.71 -7.67
C ASN A 44 -7.79 13.47 -9.06
N SER A 45 -8.00 14.52 -9.85
CA SER A 45 -8.76 14.45 -11.11
C SER A 45 -8.19 13.45 -12.10
N TYR A 46 -6.86 13.42 -12.27
CA TYR A 46 -6.20 12.48 -13.19
C TYR A 46 -6.42 11.02 -12.79
N LEU A 47 -6.28 10.67 -11.52
CA LEU A 47 -6.48 9.28 -11.06
C LEU A 47 -7.94 8.84 -11.21
N LEU A 48 -8.88 9.74 -10.88
CA LEU A 48 -10.31 9.48 -11.05
C LEU A 48 -10.69 9.35 -12.53
N ASP A 49 -10.03 10.11 -13.42
CA ASP A 49 -10.22 9.98 -14.87
C ASP A 49 -9.66 8.65 -15.39
N CYS A 50 -8.48 8.22 -14.94
CA CYS A 50 -7.94 6.90 -15.27
C CYS A 50 -8.90 5.79 -14.87
N MET A 51 -9.46 5.83 -13.65
CA MET A 51 -10.43 4.85 -13.18
C MET A 51 -11.71 4.84 -14.07
N ARG A 52 -12.23 6.00 -14.47
CA ARG A 52 -13.42 6.08 -15.35
C ARG A 52 -13.16 5.54 -16.74
N ARG A 53 -11.97 5.81 -17.31
CA ARG A 53 -11.58 5.32 -18.66
C ARG A 53 -11.29 3.82 -18.69
N HIS A 54 -10.95 3.22 -17.55
CA HIS A 54 -10.64 1.78 -17.43
C HIS A 54 -11.53 1.10 -16.39
N PRO A 55 -12.83 0.93 -16.67
CA PRO A 55 -13.81 0.41 -15.72
C PRO A 55 -13.41 -0.95 -15.16
N GLY A 56 -13.42 -1.08 -13.83
CA GLY A 56 -13.09 -2.32 -13.14
C GLY A 56 -11.59 -2.60 -12.97
N GLN A 57 -10.68 -1.92 -13.69
CA GLN A 57 -9.25 -2.14 -13.55
C GLN A 57 -8.64 -1.41 -12.35
N PHE A 58 -9.15 -0.22 -12.02
CA PHE A 58 -8.52 0.65 -11.02
C PHE A 58 -9.44 0.99 -9.85
N LYS A 59 -8.82 1.13 -8.68
CA LYS A 59 -9.35 1.83 -7.50
C LYS A 59 -8.45 3.01 -7.19
N VAL A 60 -9.00 4.07 -6.58
CA VAL A 60 -8.27 5.32 -6.33
C VAL A 60 -8.18 5.60 -4.84
N VAL A 61 -6.95 5.81 -4.37
CA VAL A 61 -6.62 6.35 -3.06
C VAL A 61 -6.13 7.78 -3.28
N GLY A 62 -7.00 8.75 -3.01
CA GLY A 62 -6.73 10.17 -3.21
C GLY A 62 -6.03 10.82 -2.02
N LEU A 63 -5.76 12.12 -2.15
CA LEU A 63 -5.36 12.98 -1.04
C LEU A 63 -6.46 13.99 -0.72
N VAL A 64 -6.70 14.18 0.56
CA VAL A 64 -7.55 15.25 1.10
C VAL A 64 -6.75 15.99 2.16
N ASP A 65 -6.75 17.33 2.11
CA ASP A 65 -6.14 18.13 3.16
C ASP A 65 -6.98 17.99 4.44
N LEU A 66 -6.42 17.30 5.43
CA LEU A 66 -7.10 17.07 6.71
C LEU A 66 -7.13 18.28 7.63
N ASN A 67 -6.38 19.33 7.30
CA ASN A 67 -6.40 20.61 8.01
C ASN A 67 -7.42 21.60 7.41
N ASP A 68 -7.92 21.31 6.21
CA ASP A 68 -8.97 22.13 5.59
C ASP A 68 -10.28 22.08 6.44
N SER A 69 -10.91 23.20 6.63
CA SER A 69 -12.22 23.29 7.28
C SER A 69 -13.31 22.48 6.54
N ALA A 70 -13.18 22.35 5.21
CA ALA A 70 -14.08 21.58 4.34
C ALA A 70 -13.68 20.10 4.22
N ARG A 71 -12.73 19.57 4.99
CA ARG A 71 -12.17 18.20 4.85
C ARG A 71 -13.22 17.10 4.76
N ILE A 72 -14.31 17.19 5.55
CA ILE A 72 -15.38 16.18 5.50
C ILE A 72 -16.11 16.23 4.17
N LYS A 73 -16.47 17.44 3.71
CA LYS A 73 -17.08 17.65 2.38
C LYS A 73 -16.17 17.18 1.24
N ASN A 74 -14.86 17.37 1.39
CA ASN A 74 -13.86 16.90 0.42
C ASN A 74 -13.77 15.37 0.40
N LEU A 75 -13.88 14.69 1.56
CA LEU A 75 -14.00 13.23 1.64
C LEU A 75 -15.26 12.71 0.96
N GLU A 76 -16.40 13.33 1.25
CA GLU A 76 -17.69 12.99 0.61
C GLU A 76 -17.61 13.17 -0.91
N SER A 77 -16.98 14.25 -1.37
CA SER A 77 -16.80 14.52 -2.80
C SER A 77 -15.93 13.46 -3.47
N LEU A 78 -14.81 13.08 -2.84
CA LEU A 78 -13.94 12.01 -3.33
C LEU A 78 -14.69 10.68 -3.42
N SER A 79 -15.43 10.31 -2.37
CA SER A 79 -16.25 9.09 -2.33
C SER A 79 -17.32 9.08 -3.42
N LYS A 80 -18.07 10.17 -3.61
CA LYS A 80 -19.09 10.33 -4.65
C LYS A 80 -18.52 10.20 -6.07
N GLN A 81 -17.27 10.57 -6.28
CA GLN A 81 -16.56 10.43 -7.55
C GLN A 81 -15.98 9.02 -7.78
N GLY A 82 -16.17 8.09 -6.83
CA GLY A 82 -15.70 6.70 -6.92
C GLY A 82 -14.35 6.47 -6.23
N GLY A 83 -13.79 7.46 -5.54
CA GLY A 83 -12.60 7.25 -4.71
C GLY A 83 -12.84 6.16 -3.66
N SER A 84 -11.86 5.30 -3.47
CA SER A 84 -11.94 4.12 -2.60
C SER A 84 -11.16 4.28 -1.30
N GLY A 85 -10.38 5.35 -1.17
CA GLY A 85 -9.60 5.63 0.02
C GLY A 85 -8.89 6.97 -0.02
N ILE A 86 -8.27 7.29 1.09
CA ILE A 86 -7.36 8.44 1.23
C ILE A 86 -5.97 7.98 1.69
N ARG A 87 -4.96 8.78 1.41
CA ARG A 87 -3.58 8.52 1.82
C ARG A 87 -3.14 9.53 2.87
N ILE A 88 -2.44 9.07 3.92
CA ILE A 88 -1.81 9.91 4.93
C ILE A 88 -0.33 9.59 5.08
N ASN A 89 0.45 10.58 5.53
CA ASN A 89 1.88 10.44 5.77
C ASN A 89 2.21 10.71 7.24
N LEU A 90 2.48 9.66 8.01
CA LEU A 90 2.77 9.78 9.45
C LEU A 90 4.04 10.58 9.77
N ARG A 91 4.96 10.75 8.79
CA ARG A 91 6.18 11.56 8.98
C ARG A 91 5.91 13.06 9.03
N LYS A 92 4.72 13.47 8.60
CA LYS A 92 4.28 14.86 8.57
C LYS A 92 3.30 15.09 9.71
N GLU A 93 3.82 15.21 10.92
CA GLU A 93 3.03 15.25 12.16
C GLU A 93 2.00 16.38 12.24
N ASN A 94 2.21 17.45 11.50
CA ASN A 94 1.31 18.59 11.39
C ASN A 94 0.18 18.39 10.35
N GLU A 95 0.25 17.35 9.51
CA GLU A 95 -0.78 17.07 8.49
C GLU A 95 -1.88 16.12 8.98
N TRP A 96 -1.76 15.54 10.17
CA TRP A 96 -2.76 14.63 10.72
C TRP A 96 -2.81 14.68 12.26
N ASP A 97 -3.99 14.39 12.80
CA ASP A 97 -4.26 14.34 14.25
C ASP A 97 -5.11 13.09 14.53
N PRO A 98 -4.79 12.25 15.55
CA PRO A 98 -5.55 11.05 15.88
C PRO A 98 -7.00 11.35 16.27
N ASP A 99 -7.30 12.56 16.71
CA ASP A 99 -8.65 12.99 17.09
C ASP A 99 -9.41 13.68 15.93
N ASN A 100 -8.78 13.81 14.73
CA ASN A 100 -9.44 14.44 13.59
C ASN A 100 -10.66 13.62 13.14
N PRO A 101 -11.87 14.23 13.12
CA PRO A 101 -13.12 13.55 12.76
C PRO A 101 -13.13 12.99 11.33
N ALA A 102 -12.25 13.47 10.47
CA ALA A 102 -12.11 12.98 9.09
C ALA A 102 -11.82 11.47 9.01
N PHE A 103 -11.13 10.90 9.99
CA PHE A 103 -10.85 9.46 9.98
C PHE A 103 -12.09 8.63 10.28
N LYS A 104 -12.96 9.07 11.20
CA LYS A 104 -14.25 8.41 11.43
C LYS A 104 -15.17 8.54 10.22
N ALA A 105 -15.23 9.76 9.65
CA ALA A 105 -16.01 10.00 8.43
C ALA A 105 -15.51 9.16 7.25
N ALA A 106 -14.21 8.97 7.09
CA ALA A 106 -13.67 8.07 6.08
C ALA A 106 -14.22 6.64 6.23
N GLY A 107 -14.23 6.10 7.46
CA GLY A 107 -14.80 4.78 7.75
C GLY A 107 -16.30 4.70 7.48
N GLU A 108 -17.07 5.72 7.81
CA GLU A 108 -18.51 5.81 7.54
C GLU A 108 -18.83 5.88 6.03
N LEU A 109 -17.93 6.49 5.24
CA LEU A 109 -18.00 6.54 3.78
C LEU A 109 -17.44 5.29 3.10
N GLY A 110 -16.93 4.30 3.85
CA GLY A 110 -16.28 3.11 3.31
C GLY A 110 -14.91 3.39 2.67
N LEU A 111 -14.30 4.54 2.95
CA LEU A 111 -12.98 4.89 2.46
C LEU A 111 -11.89 4.24 3.32
N ILE A 112 -10.94 3.58 2.66
CA ILE A 112 -9.76 2.99 3.30
C ILE A 112 -8.70 4.06 3.50
N VAL A 113 -8.06 4.09 4.67
CA VAL A 113 -6.94 4.99 4.94
C VAL A 113 -5.63 4.27 4.64
N SER A 114 -4.96 4.62 3.53
CA SER A 114 -3.64 4.12 3.18
C SER A 114 -2.57 4.96 3.88
N VAL A 115 -1.66 4.31 4.61
CA VAL A 115 -0.79 4.98 5.58
C VAL A 115 0.67 4.74 5.23
N ILE A 116 1.40 5.81 4.92
CA ILE A 116 2.86 5.77 4.77
C ILE A 116 3.55 6.31 6.03
N GLY A 117 4.62 5.66 6.44
CA GLY A 117 5.40 6.06 7.61
C GLY A 117 6.73 5.32 7.70
N ARG A 118 7.51 5.62 8.73
CA ARG A 118 8.63 4.80 9.18
C ARG A 118 8.15 3.87 10.29
N ALA A 119 8.94 2.86 10.61
CA ALA A 119 8.61 1.91 11.68
C ALA A 119 8.28 2.61 13.01
N GLU A 120 9.06 3.62 13.38
CA GLU A 120 8.85 4.40 14.60
C GLU A 120 7.52 5.15 14.61
N ASN A 121 7.08 5.64 13.44
CA ASN A 121 5.77 6.31 13.34
C ASN A 121 4.62 5.32 13.57
N PHE A 122 4.69 4.11 13.01
CA PHE A 122 3.69 3.07 13.23
C PHE A 122 3.69 2.55 14.66
N ALA A 123 4.87 2.48 15.31
CA ALA A 123 5.04 2.09 16.70
C ALA A 123 4.56 3.16 17.70
N SER A 124 4.36 4.41 17.25
CA SER A 124 4.06 5.55 18.12
C SER A 124 2.71 5.41 18.83
N THR A 125 2.65 5.91 20.06
CA THR A 125 1.40 6.01 20.84
C THR A 125 0.33 6.80 20.08
N ARG A 126 0.74 7.85 19.37
CA ARG A 126 -0.16 8.71 18.58
C ARG A 126 -0.85 7.94 17.46
N PHE A 127 -0.14 7.06 16.74
CA PHE A 127 -0.77 6.24 15.70
C PHE A 127 -1.66 5.16 16.30
N LYS A 128 -1.24 4.53 17.40
CA LYS A 128 -2.06 3.56 18.13
C LYS A 128 -3.36 4.19 18.64
N GLN A 129 -3.30 5.43 19.16
CA GLN A 129 -4.50 6.19 19.52
C GLN A 129 -5.45 6.42 18.34
N LEU A 130 -4.92 6.71 17.15
CA LEU A 130 -5.76 6.82 15.94
C LEU A 130 -6.50 5.52 15.63
N LEU A 131 -5.82 4.38 15.74
CA LEU A 131 -6.43 3.06 15.52
C LEU A 131 -7.54 2.78 16.55
N ASP A 132 -7.30 3.10 17.82
CA ASP A 132 -8.28 2.96 18.90
C ASP A 132 -9.51 3.86 18.69
N ASN A 133 -9.29 5.11 18.24
CA ASN A 133 -10.35 6.09 18.02
C ASN A 133 -11.24 5.74 16.81
N CYS A 134 -10.73 4.91 15.86
CA CYS A 134 -11.36 4.66 14.58
C CYS A 134 -11.56 3.17 14.26
N PRO A 135 -12.26 2.37 15.11
CA PRO A 135 -12.38 0.93 14.94
C PRO A 135 -13.17 0.50 13.69
N LYS A 136 -13.96 1.39 13.11
CA LYS A 136 -14.73 1.15 11.87
C LYS A 136 -13.98 1.54 10.60
N THR A 137 -12.86 2.26 10.72
CA THR A 137 -12.04 2.71 9.59
C THR A 137 -10.95 1.69 9.32
N HIS A 138 -10.82 1.21 8.09
CA HIS A 138 -9.74 0.30 7.74
C HIS A 138 -8.46 1.07 7.39
N PHE A 139 -7.35 0.68 8.00
CA PHE A 139 -6.03 1.25 7.77
C PHE A 139 -5.13 0.26 7.02
N CYS A 140 -4.68 0.66 5.83
CA CYS A 140 -3.79 -0.14 4.99
C CYS A 140 -2.37 0.41 5.07
N LEU A 141 -1.48 -0.32 5.78
CA LEU A 141 -0.13 0.12 6.10
C LEU A 141 0.81 -0.14 4.92
N GLU A 142 1.47 0.91 4.41
CA GLU A 142 2.32 0.81 3.23
C GLU A 142 3.70 0.23 3.54
N HIS A 143 4.32 -0.44 2.56
CA HIS A 143 5.72 -0.87 2.54
C HIS A 143 6.15 -1.69 3.76
N LEU A 144 5.34 -2.66 4.22
CA LEU A 144 5.59 -3.44 5.44
C LEU A 144 5.82 -2.57 6.68
N CYS A 145 5.00 -1.53 6.89
CA CYS A 145 5.17 -0.58 8.01
C CYS A 145 6.54 0.11 8.02
N ARG A 146 7.17 0.29 6.87
CA ARG A 146 8.45 0.99 6.76
C ARG A 146 8.49 1.90 5.53
N SER A 147 9.16 3.04 5.66
CA SER A 147 9.49 3.86 4.50
C SER A 147 10.82 3.41 3.92
N PRO A 148 11.02 3.46 2.60
CA PRO A 148 12.33 3.24 1.99
C PRO A 148 13.41 4.11 2.67
N GLY A 149 14.56 3.49 3.02
CA GLY A 149 15.72 4.19 3.60
C GLY A 149 15.81 4.25 5.12
N GLY A 150 14.93 3.56 5.88
CA GLY A 150 15.08 3.41 7.34
C GLY A 150 16.10 2.34 7.72
N ASP A 151 16.75 2.47 8.89
CA ASP A 151 17.77 1.53 9.41
C ASP A 151 17.17 0.24 10.02
N VAL A 152 16.00 -0.16 9.53
CA VAL A 152 15.32 -1.41 9.96
C VAL A 152 15.79 -2.63 9.17
N SER A 153 16.79 -2.49 8.30
CA SER A 153 17.29 -3.58 7.46
C SER A 153 18.24 -4.54 8.15
N LYS A 154 18.72 -4.19 9.35
CA LYS A 154 19.69 -4.97 10.13
C LYS A 154 19.13 -5.32 11.51
N PRO A 155 19.53 -6.48 12.08
CA PRO A 155 19.19 -6.81 13.46
C PRO A 155 19.89 -5.85 14.45
N PRO A 156 19.29 -5.63 15.66
CA PRO A 156 17.98 -6.12 16.05
C PRO A 156 16.85 -5.38 15.31
N TYR A 157 15.73 -6.07 15.03
CA TYR A 157 14.59 -5.50 14.31
C TYR A 157 13.54 -4.85 15.23
N ASP A 158 13.95 -4.38 16.41
CA ASP A 158 13.06 -3.93 17.50
C ASP A 158 12.04 -2.86 17.03
N ALA A 159 12.49 -1.87 16.25
CA ALA A 159 11.61 -0.83 15.72
C ALA A 159 10.59 -1.41 14.74
N PHE A 160 10.99 -2.39 13.93
CA PHE A 160 10.08 -3.05 13.00
C PHE A 160 9.10 -3.96 13.74
N GLU A 161 9.54 -4.72 14.74
CA GLU A 161 8.67 -5.53 15.60
C GLU A 161 7.62 -4.67 16.30
N ALA A 162 8.04 -3.53 16.86
CA ALA A 162 7.13 -2.58 17.48
C ALA A 162 6.10 -2.00 16.50
N ALA A 163 6.48 -1.79 15.23
CA ALA A 163 5.55 -1.37 14.18
C ALA A 163 4.54 -2.45 13.81
N LEU A 164 4.96 -3.73 13.81
CA LEU A 164 4.08 -4.87 13.53
C LEU A 164 3.01 -5.09 14.61
N GLU A 165 3.14 -4.48 15.80
CA GLU A 165 2.08 -4.50 16.81
C GLU A 165 0.75 -3.90 16.30
N CYS A 166 0.77 -3.09 15.23
CA CYS A 166 -0.44 -2.63 14.56
C CYS A 166 -1.36 -3.77 14.11
N ALA A 167 -0.84 -4.98 13.94
CA ALA A 167 -1.61 -6.18 13.63
C ALA A 167 -2.63 -6.58 14.72
N ARG A 168 -2.51 -6.05 15.94
CA ARG A 168 -3.48 -6.25 17.03
C ARG A 168 -4.87 -5.66 16.70
N TRP A 169 -4.92 -4.64 15.85
CA TRP A 169 -6.17 -4.05 15.40
C TRP A 169 -6.69 -4.80 14.18
N PRO A 170 -7.91 -5.40 14.24
CA PRO A 170 -8.44 -6.23 13.16
C PRO A 170 -8.74 -5.42 11.88
N ASN A 171 -8.90 -4.11 12.00
CA ASN A 171 -9.12 -3.16 10.92
C ASN A 171 -7.81 -2.64 10.29
N THR A 172 -6.71 -3.37 10.44
CA THR A 172 -5.43 -3.08 9.79
C THR A 172 -5.04 -4.17 8.79
N SER A 173 -4.39 -3.77 7.71
CA SER A 173 -3.73 -4.66 6.75
C SER A 173 -2.41 -4.05 6.30
N VAL A 174 -1.55 -4.84 5.65
CA VAL A 174 -0.22 -4.37 5.26
C VAL A 174 0.07 -4.66 3.78
N LYS A 175 0.65 -3.67 3.09
CA LYS A 175 1.14 -3.82 1.72
C LYS A 175 2.55 -4.40 1.72
N VAL A 176 2.72 -5.45 0.93
CA VAL A 176 3.96 -6.23 0.78
C VAL A 176 4.69 -5.72 -0.46
N PRO A 177 5.80 -4.99 -0.33
CA PRO A 177 6.55 -4.49 -1.46
C PRO A 177 7.40 -5.58 -2.11
N GLY A 178 7.96 -5.30 -3.27
CA GLY A 178 9.05 -6.08 -3.84
C GLY A 178 10.30 -6.06 -2.95
N LEU A 179 11.19 -7.05 -3.12
CA LEU A 179 12.38 -7.20 -2.28
C LEU A 179 13.36 -6.03 -2.40
N GLY A 180 13.38 -5.34 -3.56
CA GLY A 180 14.22 -4.16 -3.78
C GLY A 180 13.92 -2.97 -2.89
N GLU A 181 12.75 -2.93 -2.28
CA GLU A 181 12.42 -1.94 -1.25
C GLU A 181 13.24 -2.15 0.03
N ILE A 182 13.68 -3.39 0.31
CA ILE A 182 14.42 -3.76 1.51
C ILE A 182 15.90 -3.98 1.20
N LEU A 183 16.20 -4.75 0.16
CA LEU A 183 17.57 -5.15 -0.20
C LEU A 183 18.26 -4.17 -1.16
N GLY A 184 17.53 -3.20 -1.69
CA GLY A 184 18.04 -2.28 -2.69
C GLY A 184 18.13 -2.88 -4.11
N LYS A 185 18.87 -2.22 -4.98
CA LYS A 185 19.03 -2.65 -6.38
C LYS A 185 20.00 -3.84 -6.46
N PRO A 186 19.64 -4.94 -7.15
CA PRO A 186 20.58 -6.03 -7.40
C PRO A 186 21.69 -5.58 -8.37
N HIS A 187 22.91 -6.08 -8.18
CA HIS A 187 24.04 -5.75 -9.03
C HIS A 187 23.89 -6.29 -10.47
N LEU A 188 23.27 -7.45 -10.61
CA LEU A 188 22.97 -8.08 -11.88
C LEU A 188 21.49 -8.43 -11.93
N LEU A 189 20.90 -8.40 -13.14
CA LEU A 189 19.55 -8.92 -13.35
C LEU A 189 19.67 -10.45 -13.53
N PRO A 190 19.36 -11.24 -12.49
CA PRO A 190 19.49 -12.69 -12.57
C PRO A 190 18.40 -13.28 -13.45
N THR A 191 18.70 -14.42 -14.07
CA THR A 191 17.70 -15.28 -14.66
C THR A 191 17.05 -16.10 -13.55
N GLY A 192 15.83 -15.81 -13.18
CA GLY A 192 15.14 -16.54 -12.11
C GLY A 192 14.71 -15.65 -10.96
N TYR A 193 14.91 -16.11 -9.72
CA TYR A 193 14.59 -15.33 -8.53
C TYR A 193 15.62 -14.20 -8.38
N PRO A 194 15.18 -12.94 -8.22
CA PRO A 194 16.08 -11.78 -8.32
C PRO A 194 17.02 -11.59 -7.13
N TYR A 195 16.84 -12.35 -6.04
CA TYR A 195 17.64 -12.21 -4.83
C TYR A 195 17.98 -13.57 -4.23
N ASP A 196 19.19 -13.72 -3.70
CA ASP A 196 19.68 -14.97 -3.08
C ASP A 196 18.97 -15.25 -1.74
N THR A 197 18.50 -14.22 -1.06
CA THR A 197 17.88 -14.33 0.26
C THR A 197 16.58 -13.54 0.36
N VAL A 198 15.65 -14.05 1.17
CA VAL A 198 14.44 -13.32 1.56
C VAL A 198 14.68 -12.66 2.90
N PRO A 199 14.51 -11.34 3.03
CA PRO A 199 14.64 -10.67 4.31
C PRO A 199 13.63 -11.19 5.34
N PRO A 200 14.00 -11.30 6.63
CA PRO A 200 13.11 -11.82 7.67
C PRO A 200 11.84 -10.98 7.88
N HIS A 201 11.82 -9.76 7.40
CA HIS A 201 10.67 -8.84 7.46
C HIS A 201 9.38 -9.44 6.92
N TYR A 202 9.46 -10.25 5.85
CA TYR A 202 8.27 -10.87 5.25
C TYR A 202 7.69 -11.97 6.16
N GLU A 203 8.55 -12.77 6.78
CA GLU A 203 8.13 -13.80 7.73
C GLU A 203 7.57 -13.16 9.01
N MET A 204 8.23 -12.13 9.54
CA MET A 204 7.76 -11.38 10.70
C MET A 204 6.38 -10.77 10.45
N ALA A 205 6.17 -10.14 9.29
CA ALA A 205 4.87 -9.59 8.90
C ALA A 205 3.81 -10.68 8.72
N LYS A 206 4.15 -11.81 8.09
CA LYS A 206 3.23 -12.95 7.94
C LYS A 206 2.79 -13.51 9.30
N ARG A 207 3.71 -13.60 10.26
CA ARG A 207 3.42 -14.05 11.62
C ARG A 207 2.49 -13.08 12.36
N ALA A 208 2.68 -11.76 12.15
CA ALA A 208 1.89 -10.74 12.81
C ALA A 208 0.49 -10.57 12.21
N PHE A 209 0.39 -10.39 10.88
CA PHE A 209 -0.86 -10.06 10.19
C PHE A 209 -1.62 -11.28 9.67
N GLY A 210 -0.93 -12.37 9.35
CA GLY A 210 -1.49 -13.46 8.54
C GLY A 210 -1.72 -13.03 7.08
N VAL A 211 -1.65 -13.98 6.16
CA VAL A 211 -1.71 -13.70 4.70
C VAL A 211 -3.00 -13.03 4.24
N GLN A 212 -4.10 -13.23 4.96
CA GLN A 212 -5.40 -12.62 4.66
C GLN A 212 -5.48 -11.12 4.96
N ARG A 213 -4.43 -10.57 5.57
CA ARG A 213 -4.26 -9.12 5.80
C ARG A 213 -2.97 -8.58 5.17
N MET A 214 -2.34 -9.37 4.29
CA MET A 214 -1.17 -8.97 3.51
C MET A 214 -1.55 -8.89 2.04
N MET A 215 -1.08 -7.86 1.33
CA MET A 215 -1.35 -7.68 -0.10
C MET A 215 -0.13 -7.13 -0.82
N TRP A 216 0.23 -7.75 -1.95
CA TRP A 216 1.32 -7.27 -2.77
C TRP A 216 1.05 -5.89 -3.37
N GLY A 217 2.10 -5.06 -3.49
CA GLY A 217 2.07 -3.78 -4.18
C GLY A 217 3.45 -3.44 -4.73
N SER A 218 3.56 -3.17 -6.02
CA SER A 218 4.82 -2.97 -6.72
C SER A 218 5.57 -1.70 -6.33
N ASN A 219 4.83 -0.68 -5.90
CA ASN A 219 5.33 0.68 -5.80
C ASN A 219 5.87 1.21 -7.15
N PHE A 220 5.20 0.89 -8.26
CA PHE A 220 5.54 1.48 -9.56
C PHE A 220 5.13 2.96 -9.61
N PRO A 221 5.90 3.86 -10.25
CA PRO A 221 7.17 3.65 -10.96
C PRO A 221 8.43 3.63 -10.09
N PRO A 222 8.45 4.01 -8.77
CA PRO A 222 9.68 3.97 -7.97
C PRO A 222 10.43 2.63 -7.97
N CYS A 223 9.75 1.50 -8.10
CA CYS A 223 10.40 0.18 -8.19
C CYS A 223 11.27 0.03 -9.46
N ALA A 224 11.01 0.80 -10.53
CA ALA A 224 11.81 0.75 -11.75
C ALA A 224 13.27 1.18 -11.52
N ALA A 225 13.50 2.10 -10.58
CA ALA A 225 14.85 2.52 -10.20
C ALA A 225 15.58 1.51 -9.30
N LYS A 226 14.92 0.45 -8.86
CA LYS A 226 15.45 -0.60 -7.97
C LYS A 226 15.54 -1.93 -8.70
N GLU A 227 14.50 -2.71 -8.69
CA GLU A 227 14.45 -4.08 -9.21
C GLU A 227 13.61 -4.20 -10.49
N GLY A 228 12.83 -3.19 -10.83
CA GLY A 228 11.88 -3.21 -11.93
C GLY A 228 10.56 -3.90 -11.57
N TYR A 229 9.50 -3.58 -12.34
CA TYR A 229 8.13 -4.03 -12.05
C TYR A 229 8.01 -5.56 -11.97
N ARG A 230 8.56 -6.27 -12.99
CA ARG A 230 8.51 -7.73 -13.07
C ARG A 230 9.23 -8.39 -11.89
N ASN A 231 10.39 -7.88 -11.49
CA ASN A 231 11.14 -8.46 -10.37
C ASN A 231 10.46 -8.14 -9.03
N ALA A 232 9.81 -6.97 -8.88
CA ALA A 232 9.00 -6.66 -7.71
C ALA A 232 7.82 -7.64 -7.56
N LEU A 233 7.21 -8.06 -8.68
CA LEU A 233 6.19 -9.09 -8.71
C LEU A 233 6.78 -10.48 -8.42
N ASP A 234 7.78 -10.90 -9.20
CA ASP A 234 8.35 -12.25 -9.15
C ASP A 234 9.03 -12.52 -7.80
N GLY A 235 9.65 -11.51 -7.20
CA GLY A 235 10.26 -11.62 -5.88
C GLY A 235 9.27 -12.06 -4.80
N VAL A 236 8.04 -11.55 -4.85
CA VAL A 236 6.98 -11.98 -3.92
C VAL A 236 6.30 -13.24 -4.41
N ARG A 237 5.97 -13.35 -5.70
CA ARG A 237 5.27 -14.49 -6.29
C ARG A 237 6.03 -15.81 -6.13
N LYS A 238 7.35 -15.76 -6.21
CA LYS A 238 8.24 -16.95 -6.09
C LYS A 238 8.82 -17.14 -4.70
N MET A 239 8.41 -16.31 -3.72
CA MET A 239 8.94 -16.37 -2.36
C MET A 239 8.60 -17.73 -1.71
N PRO A 240 9.60 -18.49 -1.22
CA PRO A 240 9.36 -19.80 -0.60
C PRO A 240 8.36 -19.76 0.56
N LEU A 241 8.39 -18.68 1.33
CA LEU A 241 7.51 -18.42 2.47
C LEU A 241 6.01 -18.48 2.10
N LEU A 242 5.65 -18.22 0.84
CA LEU A 242 4.27 -18.12 0.37
C LEU A 242 3.83 -19.33 -0.46
N GLN A 243 4.67 -20.35 -0.64
CA GLN A 243 4.34 -21.51 -1.49
C GLN A 243 3.48 -22.58 -0.80
N GLY A 244 3.09 -22.39 0.46
CA GLY A 244 2.27 -23.32 1.21
C GLY A 244 0.78 -22.99 1.14
N GLY A 245 -0.08 -23.99 0.85
CA GLY A 245 -1.54 -23.82 0.83
C GLY A 245 -1.99 -22.75 -0.19
N ASP A 246 -2.85 -21.84 0.23
CA ASP A 246 -3.38 -20.72 -0.56
C ASP A 246 -2.77 -19.35 -0.19
N ASP A 247 -1.66 -19.36 0.56
CA ASP A 247 -0.99 -18.15 1.05
C ASP A 247 -0.62 -17.19 -0.08
N LEU A 248 -0.07 -17.75 -1.18
CA LEU A 248 0.30 -16.98 -2.35
C LEU A 248 -0.91 -16.28 -2.99
N GLU A 249 -2.04 -16.97 -3.11
CA GLU A 249 -3.25 -16.40 -3.70
C GLU A 249 -3.81 -15.26 -2.84
N TRP A 250 -3.72 -15.38 -1.52
CA TRP A 250 -4.12 -14.32 -0.61
C TRP A 250 -3.25 -13.08 -0.82
N VAL A 251 -1.95 -13.22 -0.74
CA VAL A 251 -1.02 -12.09 -0.82
C VAL A 251 -1.04 -11.44 -2.21
N MET A 252 -1.12 -12.23 -3.28
CA MET A 252 -1.05 -11.70 -4.64
C MET A 252 -2.36 -11.09 -5.15
N GLY A 253 -3.52 -11.49 -4.58
CA GLY A 253 -4.78 -11.02 -5.14
C GLY A 253 -5.96 -11.02 -4.18
N LYS A 254 -6.28 -12.13 -3.49
CA LYS A 254 -7.52 -12.28 -2.72
C LYS A 254 -7.69 -11.20 -1.64
N THR A 255 -6.62 -10.87 -0.90
CA THR A 255 -6.68 -9.85 0.15
C THR A 255 -7.01 -8.48 -0.43
N ALA A 256 -6.32 -8.07 -1.49
CA ALA A 256 -6.57 -6.79 -2.14
C ALA A 256 -7.95 -6.76 -2.81
N ALA A 257 -8.35 -7.83 -3.50
CA ALA A 257 -9.67 -7.91 -4.13
C ALA A 257 -10.79 -7.75 -3.10
N LYS A 258 -10.69 -8.48 -1.98
CA LYS A 258 -11.68 -8.40 -0.89
C LYS A 258 -11.73 -6.99 -0.27
N LEU A 259 -10.56 -6.40 0.02
CA LEU A 259 -10.49 -5.11 0.70
C LEU A 259 -10.96 -3.96 -0.20
N TRP A 260 -10.52 -3.92 -1.44
CA TRP A 260 -10.79 -2.82 -2.38
C TRP A 260 -12.04 -3.05 -3.24
N GLY A 261 -12.71 -4.21 -3.12
CA GLY A 261 -13.91 -4.54 -3.89
C GLY A 261 -13.63 -4.72 -5.39
N PHE A 262 -12.54 -5.42 -5.73
CA PHE A 262 -12.34 -5.89 -7.11
C PHE A 262 -13.09 -7.21 -7.34
N PRO A 263 -13.50 -7.50 -8.59
CA PRO A 263 -14.03 -8.82 -8.93
C PRO A 263 -12.98 -9.92 -8.69
N SER A 264 -13.43 -11.06 -8.18
CA SER A 264 -12.62 -12.26 -7.90
C SER A 264 -12.51 -13.18 -9.10
#